data_5e7b830710c9074f7924cfa53d32da87
#
_entry.id   5e7b830710c9074f7924cfa53d32da87
#
_cell.length_a   1.000
_cell.length_b   1.000
_cell.length_c   1.000
_cell.angle_alpha   90.00
_cell.angle_beta   90.00
_cell.angle_gamma   90.00
#
_symmetry.space_group_name_H-M   'P 1'
#
loop_
_entity.id
_entity.type
_entity.pdbx_description
1 polymer ?
#
loop_
_entity_poly.entity_id
_entity_poly.type
_entity_poly.pdbx_seq_one_letter_code
_entity_poly.pdbx_strand_id
1 'polypeptide(L)'
;MKSPRTRLAALLALLVAGVLLAGCHGATPLSFRLTDLTGHMPQLAFNLTSDENKPVSAVDYRGKVVLLFFGYTHCPDVCPLTMAQLHVVMKKLGAQADGARILFVSVDPARDTPAVLHGYVNAFDKHATGLTGTPRAVEALVKRYRSAFTREPSGKDGNYEVSHSSAIYVFDRDGNPRVLYTPADKQDDLVHDLQLLLDQGAPT
;
A
#
# COMPACT_ATOMS: atom_id res chain seq x y z
N MET A 1 -22.66 -42.09 -45.48
CA MET A 1 -22.96 -40.62 -45.49
C MET A 1 -23.45 -40.24 -44.14
N LYS A 2 -22.69 -39.37 -43.38
CA LYS A 2 -23.11 -38.91 -42.02
C LYS A 2 -24.24 -37.89 -42.16
N SER A 3 -25.30 -38.02 -41.37
CA SER A 3 -26.51 -37.20 -41.47
C SER A 3 -26.19 -35.69 -41.20
N PRO A 4 -26.96 -34.76 -41.78
CA PRO A 4 -26.71 -33.31 -41.58
C PRO A 4 -26.79 -32.90 -40.11
N ARG A 5 -27.55 -33.64 -39.29
CA ARG A 5 -27.66 -33.39 -37.83
C ARG A 5 -26.36 -33.69 -37.07
N THR A 6 -25.61 -34.72 -37.47
CA THR A 6 -24.31 -35.04 -36.83
C THR A 6 -23.22 -34.04 -37.21
N ARG A 7 -23.27 -33.43 -38.38
CA ARG A 7 -22.34 -32.38 -38.80
C ARG A 7 -22.60 -31.06 -38.06
N LEU A 8 -23.88 -30.73 -37.86
CA LEU A 8 -24.27 -29.51 -37.11
C LEU A 8 -23.87 -29.61 -35.62
N ALA A 9 -24.11 -30.77 -35.00
CA ALA A 9 -23.69 -31.00 -33.60
C ALA A 9 -22.17 -30.94 -33.40
N ALA A 10 -21.40 -31.46 -34.37
CA ALA A 10 -19.94 -31.40 -34.34
C ALA A 10 -19.41 -29.96 -34.51
N LEU A 11 -20.04 -29.13 -35.34
CA LEU A 11 -19.70 -27.73 -35.51
C LEU A 11 -20.03 -26.88 -34.26
N LEU A 12 -21.17 -27.15 -33.63
CA LEU A 12 -21.54 -26.49 -32.37
C LEU A 12 -20.56 -26.85 -31.22
N ALA A 13 -20.18 -28.12 -31.13
CA ALA A 13 -19.21 -28.58 -30.12
C ALA A 13 -17.82 -27.92 -30.29
N LEU A 14 -17.37 -27.75 -31.54
CA LEU A 14 -16.12 -27.07 -31.86
C LEU A 14 -16.18 -25.57 -31.54
N LEU A 15 -17.31 -24.90 -31.76
CA LEU A 15 -17.53 -23.51 -31.45
C LEU A 15 -17.52 -23.29 -29.93
N VAL A 16 -18.20 -24.14 -29.16
CA VAL A 16 -18.21 -24.08 -27.70
C VAL A 16 -16.82 -24.36 -27.11
N ALA A 17 -16.10 -25.35 -27.66
CA ALA A 17 -14.73 -25.64 -27.24
C ALA A 17 -13.78 -24.47 -27.54
N GLY A 18 -13.95 -23.76 -28.67
CA GLY A 18 -13.18 -22.58 -29.03
C GLY A 18 -13.40 -21.39 -28.08
N VAL A 19 -14.64 -21.18 -27.61
CA VAL A 19 -14.97 -20.10 -26.64
C VAL A 19 -14.42 -20.40 -25.25
N LEU A 20 -14.36 -21.67 -24.84
CA LEU A 20 -13.80 -22.07 -23.54
C LEU A 20 -12.26 -21.93 -23.47
N LEU A 21 -11.57 -22.01 -24.60
CA LEU A 21 -10.11 -21.85 -24.69
C LEU A 21 -9.65 -20.40 -24.76
N ALA A 22 -10.53 -19.45 -25.10
CA ALA A 22 -10.20 -18.02 -25.17
C ALA A 22 -10.15 -17.33 -23.78
N GLY A 23 -10.51 -18.02 -22.68
CA GLY A 23 -10.68 -17.45 -21.35
C GLY A 23 -9.41 -17.31 -20.51
N CYS A 24 -8.25 -17.83 -20.93
CA CYS A 24 -7.01 -17.74 -20.15
C CYS A 24 -6.03 -16.73 -20.75
N HIS A 25 -6.42 -15.46 -20.83
CA HIS A 25 -5.42 -14.39 -20.90
C HIS A 25 -4.83 -14.22 -19.50
N GLY A 26 -3.77 -14.96 -19.22
CA GLY A 26 -2.94 -14.71 -18.06
C GLY A 26 -2.45 -13.25 -18.12
N ALA A 27 -2.77 -12.44 -17.09
CA ALA A 27 -2.26 -11.09 -17.00
C ALA A 27 -0.72 -11.14 -17.13
N THR A 28 -0.17 -10.34 -18.05
CA THR A 28 1.28 -10.23 -18.22
C THR A 28 1.89 -9.84 -16.85
N PRO A 29 2.90 -10.57 -16.36
CA PRO A 29 3.54 -10.20 -15.10
C PRO A 29 4.04 -8.75 -15.17
N LEU A 30 3.75 -7.93 -14.15
CA LEU A 30 4.27 -6.59 -14.09
C LEU A 30 5.79 -6.63 -13.90
N SER A 31 6.50 -5.76 -14.62
CA SER A 31 7.94 -5.61 -14.47
C SER A 31 8.23 -4.43 -13.55
N PHE A 32 8.34 -4.69 -12.26
CA PHE A 32 8.69 -3.70 -11.26
C PHE A 32 10.18 -3.33 -11.33
N ARG A 33 10.49 -2.08 -10.97
CA ARG A 33 11.85 -1.57 -10.79
C ARG A 33 12.33 -1.67 -9.36
N LEU A 34 11.37 -1.66 -8.42
CA LEU A 34 11.61 -1.82 -6.99
C LEU A 34 11.63 -3.31 -6.60
N THR A 35 11.97 -3.58 -5.35
CA THR A 35 11.97 -4.95 -4.80
C THR A 35 10.55 -5.52 -4.82
N ASP A 36 10.32 -6.59 -5.60
CA ASP A 36 9.04 -7.27 -5.71
C ASP A 36 8.73 -8.08 -4.44
N LEU A 37 7.57 -7.81 -3.84
CA LEU A 37 7.05 -8.50 -2.65
C LEU A 37 5.94 -9.50 -2.98
N THR A 38 5.60 -9.66 -4.26
CA THR A 38 4.47 -10.51 -4.68
C THR A 38 4.66 -11.95 -4.20
N GLY A 39 3.69 -12.44 -3.44
CA GLY A 39 3.75 -13.80 -2.85
C GLY A 39 4.67 -13.96 -1.63
N HIS A 40 5.43 -12.93 -1.25
CA HIS A 40 6.41 -13.01 -0.15
C HIS A 40 5.95 -12.36 1.16
N MET A 41 4.87 -11.57 1.11
CA MET A 41 4.31 -10.85 2.24
C MET A 41 2.80 -11.06 2.34
N PRO A 42 2.21 -10.95 3.54
CA PRO A 42 0.77 -11.07 3.70
C PRO A 42 0.03 -9.86 3.12
N GLN A 43 -1.24 -10.06 2.74
CA GLN A 43 -2.14 -8.98 2.33
C GLN A 43 -2.28 -7.90 3.39
N LEU A 44 -2.65 -6.69 2.95
CA LEU A 44 -2.94 -5.56 3.83
C LEU A 44 -4.07 -5.93 4.80
N ALA A 45 -3.77 -5.88 6.09
CA ALA A 45 -4.75 -6.17 7.14
C ALA A 45 -4.39 -5.42 8.42
N PHE A 46 -5.33 -4.63 8.92
CA PHE A 46 -5.25 -3.93 10.19
C PHE A 46 -6.65 -3.52 10.66
N ASN A 47 -6.76 -3.21 11.97
CA ASN A 47 -7.88 -2.49 12.58
C ASN A 47 -7.26 -1.45 13.50
N LEU A 48 -7.37 -0.18 13.13
CA LEU A 48 -6.74 0.96 13.79
C LEU A 48 -7.73 2.13 13.92
N THR A 49 -7.26 3.24 14.44
CA THR A 49 -8.00 4.51 14.50
C THR A 49 -7.35 5.51 13.55
N SER A 50 -8.12 6.16 12.70
CA SER A 50 -7.64 7.21 11.81
C SER A 50 -7.37 8.52 12.56
N ASP A 51 -6.65 9.41 11.91
CA ASP A 51 -6.43 10.80 12.32
C ASP A 51 -7.72 11.64 12.44
N GLU A 52 -8.83 11.19 11.84
CA GLU A 52 -10.17 11.73 12.07
C GLU A 52 -10.88 11.11 13.29
N ASN A 53 -10.16 10.34 14.11
CA ASN A 53 -10.69 9.63 15.28
C ASN A 53 -11.81 8.62 14.96
N LYS A 54 -11.74 7.98 13.78
CA LYS A 54 -12.70 6.95 13.35
C LYS A 54 -12.03 5.58 13.36
N PRO A 55 -12.73 4.51 13.75
CA PRO A 55 -12.23 3.16 13.55
C PRO A 55 -12.15 2.88 12.04
N VAL A 56 -11.00 2.36 11.60
CA VAL A 56 -10.73 2.02 10.20
C VAL A 56 -10.00 0.69 10.10
N SER A 57 -10.19 0.03 8.98
CA SER A 57 -9.57 -1.25 8.66
C SER A 57 -8.97 -1.23 7.26
N ALA A 58 -8.21 -2.24 6.90
CA ALA A 58 -7.66 -2.37 5.56
C ALA A 58 -8.73 -2.40 4.45
N VAL A 59 -9.96 -2.83 4.78
CA VAL A 59 -11.08 -2.91 3.83
C VAL A 59 -11.52 -1.52 3.36
N ASP A 60 -11.39 -0.49 4.20
CA ASP A 60 -11.77 0.88 3.88
C ASP A 60 -10.89 1.51 2.78
N TYR A 61 -9.75 0.87 2.49
CA TYR A 61 -8.80 1.31 1.47
C TYR A 61 -8.79 0.43 0.22
N ARG A 62 -9.73 -0.50 0.09
CA ARG A 62 -9.92 -1.29 -1.14
C ARG A 62 -10.20 -0.38 -2.34
N GLY A 63 -9.70 -0.76 -3.50
CA GLY A 63 -9.77 0.06 -4.71
C GLY A 63 -8.70 1.16 -4.80
N LYS A 64 -7.88 1.34 -3.76
CA LYS A 64 -6.72 2.26 -3.76
C LYS A 64 -5.41 1.49 -3.75
N VAL A 65 -4.41 2.02 -4.42
CA VAL A 65 -3.02 1.61 -4.22
C VAL A 65 -2.54 2.23 -2.91
N VAL A 66 -2.06 1.40 -1.99
CA VAL A 66 -1.71 1.83 -0.62
C VAL A 66 -0.20 1.83 -0.43
N LEU A 67 0.32 2.96 0.07
CA LEU A 67 1.70 3.11 0.53
C LEU A 67 1.69 3.13 2.06
N LEU A 68 2.09 2.03 2.68
CA LEU A 68 2.13 1.88 4.14
C LEU A 68 3.51 2.24 4.67
N PHE A 69 3.57 3.24 5.54
CA PHE A 69 4.79 3.73 6.18
C PHE A 69 4.64 3.74 7.71
N PHE A 70 5.58 3.14 8.42
CA PHE A 70 5.66 3.19 9.88
C PHE A 70 6.54 4.36 10.30
N GLY A 71 6.03 5.22 11.17
CA GLY A 71 6.75 6.41 11.62
C GLY A 71 6.19 6.97 12.92
N TYR A 72 6.62 8.16 13.31
CA TYR A 72 6.06 8.92 14.44
C TYR A 72 6.25 10.42 14.23
N THR A 73 5.35 11.24 14.79
CA THR A 73 5.32 12.68 14.48
C THR A 73 6.50 13.45 15.09
N HIS A 74 7.09 12.94 16.16
CA HIS A 74 8.24 13.55 16.85
C HIS A 74 9.60 13.13 16.26
N CYS A 75 9.61 12.44 15.12
CA CYS A 75 10.85 12.10 14.41
C CYS A 75 11.49 13.39 13.85
N PRO A 76 12.74 13.69 14.20
CA PRO A 76 13.35 14.98 13.82
C PRO A 76 13.77 15.05 12.36
N ASP A 77 13.94 13.92 11.66
CA ASP A 77 14.58 13.89 10.33
C ASP A 77 13.90 12.93 9.34
N VAL A 78 13.99 11.63 9.56
CA VAL A 78 13.62 10.61 8.54
C VAL A 78 12.14 10.66 8.16
N CYS A 79 11.22 10.79 9.13
CA CYS A 79 9.79 10.78 8.84
C CYS A 79 9.33 12.00 8.03
N PRO A 80 9.67 13.25 8.41
CA PRO A 80 9.27 14.40 7.60
C PRO A 80 9.92 14.38 6.22
N LEU A 81 11.18 13.94 6.09
CA LEU A 81 11.84 13.80 4.79
C LEU A 81 11.10 12.76 3.90
N THR A 82 10.77 11.59 4.46
CA THR A 82 10.02 10.55 3.74
C THR A 82 8.65 11.05 3.30
N MET A 83 7.90 11.73 4.16
CA MET A 83 6.59 12.28 3.81
C MET A 83 6.69 13.35 2.72
N ALA A 84 7.71 14.21 2.77
CA ALA A 84 7.98 15.19 1.71
C ALA A 84 8.33 14.52 0.38
N GLN A 85 9.12 13.44 0.40
CA GLN A 85 9.43 12.65 -0.80
C GLN A 85 8.16 11.99 -1.38
N LEU A 86 7.29 11.43 -0.55
CA LEU A 86 6.02 10.87 -0.98
C LEU A 86 5.10 11.93 -1.57
N HIS A 87 5.07 13.14 -1.02
CA HIS A 87 4.35 14.26 -1.63
C HIS A 87 4.86 14.56 -3.06
N VAL A 88 6.17 14.58 -3.28
CA VAL A 88 6.74 14.74 -4.62
C VAL A 88 6.31 13.63 -5.57
N VAL A 89 6.29 12.37 -5.09
CA VAL A 89 5.80 11.22 -5.86
C VAL A 89 4.32 11.41 -6.23
N MET A 90 3.47 11.78 -5.27
CA MET A 90 2.04 12.04 -5.52
C MET A 90 1.84 13.17 -6.54
N LYS A 91 2.65 14.24 -6.48
CA LYS A 91 2.63 15.30 -7.50
C LYS A 91 3.00 14.80 -8.89
N LYS A 92 4.01 13.91 -9.01
CA LYS A 92 4.40 13.33 -10.30
C LYS A 92 3.32 12.41 -10.88
N LEU A 93 2.50 11.76 -10.06
CA LEU A 93 1.36 10.95 -10.49
C LEU A 93 0.21 11.81 -11.03
N GLY A 94 0.14 13.10 -10.66
CA GLY A 94 -0.90 14.02 -11.12
C GLY A 94 -2.31 13.53 -10.75
N ALA A 95 -3.21 13.45 -11.73
CA ALA A 95 -4.59 12.99 -11.51
C ALA A 95 -4.68 11.53 -11.03
N GLN A 96 -3.71 10.68 -11.37
CA GLN A 96 -3.68 9.28 -10.90
C GLN A 96 -3.48 9.17 -9.38
N ALA A 97 -2.92 10.21 -8.72
CA ALA A 97 -2.72 10.23 -7.27
C ALA A 97 -4.02 10.00 -6.48
N ASP A 98 -5.18 10.39 -7.02
CA ASP A 98 -6.48 10.13 -6.38
C ASP A 98 -6.79 8.62 -6.24
N GLY A 99 -6.13 7.77 -7.03
CA GLY A 99 -6.17 6.31 -6.94
C GLY A 99 -5.27 5.72 -5.86
N ALA A 100 -4.42 6.52 -5.22
CA ALA A 100 -3.47 6.07 -4.19
C ALA A 100 -3.80 6.64 -2.81
N ARG A 101 -3.24 6.02 -1.74
CA ARG A 101 -3.30 6.51 -0.35
C ARG A 101 -1.98 6.24 0.36
N ILE A 102 -1.49 7.24 1.07
CA ILE A 102 -0.37 7.11 2.01
C ILE A 102 -0.97 6.82 3.38
N LEU A 103 -0.64 5.69 3.98
CA LEU A 103 -1.03 5.33 5.35
C LEU A 103 0.19 5.48 6.26
N PHE A 104 0.21 6.57 7.02
CA PHE A 104 1.22 6.82 8.04
C PHE A 104 0.78 6.17 9.35
N VAL A 105 1.38 5.02 9.69
CA VAL A 105 1.07 4.31 10.93
C VAL A 105 2.03 4.74 12.03
N SER A 106 1.50 5.38 13.07
CA SER A 106 2.31 5.76 14.21
C SER A 106 2.75 4.54 15.01
N VAL A 107 4.06 4.46 15.26
CA VAL A 107 4.66 3.50 16.21
C VAL A 107 4.78 4.07 17.62
N ASP A 108 4.25 5.28 17.82
CA ASP A 108 4.25 5.99 19.10
C ASP A 108 2.84 6.49 19.50
N PRO A 109 1.88 5.58 19.69
CA PRO A 109 0.50 5.97 19.99
C PRO A 109 0.33 6.73 21.31
N ALA A 110 1.34 6.77 22.15
CA ALA A 110 1.29 7.53 23.41
C ALA A 110 1.35 9.04 23.18
N ARG A 111 2.15 9.48 22.20
CA ARG A 111 2.30 10.90 21.83
C ARG A 111 1.47 11.28 20.61
N ASP A 112 1.29 10.36 19.68
CA ASP A 112 0.62 10.58 18.41
C ASP A 112 -0.89 10.32 18.52
N THR A 113 -1.61 11.25 19.13
CA THR A 113 -3.08 11.23 19.15
C THR A 113 -3.65 11.42 17.73
N PRO A 114 -4.91 11.07 17.47
CA PRO A 114 -5.55 11.36 16.18
C PRO A 114 -5.40 12.82 15.74
N ALA A 115 -5.61 13.78 16.64
CA ALA A 115 -5.49 15.21 16.33
C ALA A 115 -4.05 15.62 15.95
N VAL A 116 -3.04 15.07 16.63
CA VAL A 116 -1.62 15.31 16.31
C VAL A 116 -1.30 14.74 14.94
N LEU A 117 -1.73 13.51 14.66
CA LEU A 117 -1.55 12.87 13.36
C LEU A 117 -2.23 13.64 12.23
N HIS A 118 -3.47 14.13 12.48
CA HIS A 118 -4.22 14.91 11.49
C HIS A 118 -3.44 16.16 11.07
N GLY A 119 -2.95 16.94 12.03
CA GLY A 119 -2.11 18.10 11.74
C GLY A 119 -0.84 17.73 10.98
N TYR A 120 -0.20 16.61 11.37
CA TYR A 120 1.05 16.17 10.77
C TYR A 120 0.86 15.72 9.30
N VAL A 121 0.00 14.76 9.03
CA VAL A 121 -0.13 14.19 7.67
C VAL A 121 -0.68 15.19 6.66
N ASN A 122 -1.64 16.04 7.06
CA ASN A 122 -2.21 17.06 6.20
C ASN A 122 -1.22 18.19 5.84
N ALA A 123 -0.17 18.39 6.65
CA ALA A 123 0.89 19.33 6.31
C ALA A 123 1.73 18.86 5.10
N PHE A 124 1.70 17.57 4.77
CA PHE A 124 2.45 17.01 3.65
C PHE A 124 1.58 16.76 2.41
N ASP A 125 0.53 15.96 2.55
CA ASP A 125 -0.27 15.58 1.38
C ASP A 125 -1.73 15.25 1.75
N LYS A 126 -2.67 15.72 0.93
CA LYS A 126 -4.12 15.45 1.07
C LYS A 126 -4.49 13.95 0.91
N HIS A 127 -3.63 13.15 0.30
CA HIS A 127 -3.83 11.70 0.14
C HIS A 127 -3.22 10.90 1.29
N ALA A 128 -2.65 11.56 2.29
CA ALA A 128 -2.13 10.90 3.48
C ALA A 128 -3.22 10.76 4.55
N THR A 129 -3.19 9.65 5.27
CA THR A 129 -4.03 9.37 6.43
C THR A 129 -3.13 8.89 7.56
N GLY A 130 -3.23 9.53 8.71
CA GLY A 130 -2.55 9.11 9.93
C GLY A 130 -3.35 7.97 10.60
N LEU A 131 -2.65 6.94 11.04
CA LEU A 131 -3.24 5.79 11.73
C LEU A 131 -2.56 5.60 13.09
N THR A 132 -3.35 5.40 14.13
CA THR A 132 -2.90 5.08 15.48
C THR A 132 -3.77 3.96 16.07
N GLY A 133 -3.41 3.47 17.24
CA GLY A 133 -4.16 2.41 17.89
C GLY A 133 -3.57 2.03 19.24
N THR A 134 -4.04 0.91 19.80
CA THR A 134 -3.39 0.40 21.01
C THR A 134 -1.95 -0.04 20.72
N PRO A 135 -1.02 0.07 21.68
CA PRO A 135 0.37 -0.39 21.49
C PRO A 135 0.43 -1.82 20.95
N ARG A 136 -0.41 -2.71 21.46
CA ARG A 136 -0.51 -4.11 21.00
C ARG A 136 -0.93 -4.22 19.52
N ALA A 137 -1.88 -3.40 19.08
CA ALA A 137 -2.35 -3.44 17.70
C ALA A 137 -1.26 -2.95 16.74
N VAL A 138 -0.54 -1.88 17.12
CA VAL A 138 0.57 -1.34 16.35
C VAL A 138 1.73 -2.33 16.27
N GLU A 139 2.14 -2.93 17.40
CA GLU A 139 3.20 -3.95 17.44
C GLU A 139 2.86 -5.17 16.58
N ALA A 140 1.61 -5.63 16.62
CA ALA A 140 1.15 -6.75 15.80
C ALA A 140 1.24 -6.42 14.30
N LEU A 141 0.90 -5.18 13.92
CA LEU A 141 0.98 -4.75 12.53
C LEU A 141 2.43 -4.62 12.05
N VAL A 142 3.31 -4.00 12.87
CA VAL A 142 4.74 -3.91 12.58
C VAL A 142 5.36 -5.30 12.38
N LYS A 143 5.06 -6.23 13.29
CA LYS A 143 5.53 -7.62 13.20
C LYS A 143 4.98 -8.33 11.96
N ARG A 144 3.71 -8.09 11.59
CA ARG A 144 3.09 -8.67 10.41
C ARG A 144 3.88 -8.36 9.13
N TYR A 145 4.37 -7.13 9.00
CA TYR A 145 5.15 -6.70 7.83
C TYR A 145 6.66 -6.80 8.04
N ARG A 146 7.11 -7.60 9.03
CA ARG A 146 8.54 -7.82 9.32
C ARG A 146 9.32 -6.51 9.47
N SER A 147 8.63 -5.46 9.92
CA SER A 147 9.24 -4.19 10.31
C SER A 147 9.67 -4.25 11.77
N ALA A 148 10.39 -3.24 12.21
CA ALA A 148 10.85 -3.13 13.59
C ALA A 148 10.85 -1.68 14.04
N PHE A 149 10.64 -1.47 15.34
CA PHE A 149 10.92 -0.22 16.01
C PHE A 149 11.41 -0.48 17.44
N THR A 150 12.20 0.44 17.96
CA THR A 150 12.65 0.43 19.35
C THR A 150 12.47 1.81 19.96
N ARG A 151 12.18 1.87 21.24
CA ARG A 151 12.14 3.12 22.04
C ARG A 151 13.40 3.19 22.88
N GLU A 152 14.18 4.23 22.67
CA GLU A 152 15.43 4.46 23.41
C GLU A 152 15.26 5.69 24.27
N PRO A 153 15.49 5.59 25.61
CA PRO A 153 15.44 6.77 26.48
C PRO A 153 16.46 7.81 26.02
N SER A 154 15.99 9.01 25.67
CA SER A 154 16.87 10.13 25.34
C SER A 154 16.83 11.14 26.49
N GLY A 155 17.87 11.10 27.33
CA GLY A 155 18.08 12.07 28.39
C GLY A 155 17.31 11.86 29.69
N LYS A 156 17.48 12.85 30.64
CA LYS A 156 16.94 12.79 32.02
C LYS A 156 15.48 13.23 32.09
N ASP A 157 14.88 13.74 31.03
CA ASP A 157 13.59 14.44 31.03
C ASP A 157 12.41 13.55 30.64
N GLY A 158 12.58 12.21 30.62
CA GLY A 158 11.54 11.29 30.19
C GLY A 158 11.27 11.30 28.69
N ASN A 159 12.01 12.05 27.91
CA ASN A 159 11.99 12.02 26.46
C ASN A 159 12.59 10.70 25.96
N TYR A 160 12.08 10.22 24.85
CA TYR A 160 12.61 9.03 24.16
C TYR A 160 12.61 9.24 22.66
N GLU A 161 13.57 8.62 21.99
CA GLU A 161 13.60 8.49 20.54
C GLU A 161 13.04 7.15 20.11
N VAL A 162 12.49 7.11 18.89
CA VAL A 162 12.00 5.87 18.32
C VAL A 162 12.78 5.58 17.05
N SER A 163 13.60 4.54 17.11
CA SER A 163 14.24 3.99 15.91
C SER A 163 13.25 3.07 15.20
N HIS A 164 13.06 3.24 13.91
CA HIS A 164 12.14 2.42 13.11
C HIS A 164 12.66 2.21 11.68
N SER A 165 12.13 1.20 11.01
CA SER A 165 12.40 0.99 9.59
C SER A 165 11.78 2.12 8.74
N SER A 166 12.54 2.65 7.79
CA SER A 166 12.08 3.66 6.84
C SER A 166 11.50 3.06 5.54
N ALA A 167 11.30 1.75 5.50
CA ALA A 167 10.73 1.07 4.35
C ALA A 167 9.23 1.40 4.18
N ILE A 168 8.81 1.56 2.93
CA ILE A 168 7.42 1.77 2.52
C ILE A 168 6.96 0.54 1.77
N TYR A 169 5.87 -0.05 2.25
CA TYR A 169 5.25 -1.22 1.66
C TYR A 169 4.12 -0.77 0.74
N VAL A 170 4.19 -1.16 -0.53
CA VAL A 170 3.16 -0.81 -1.51
C VAL A 170 2.25 -2.00 -1.77
N PHE A 171 0.95 -1.74 -1.69
CA PHE A 171 -0.11 -2.72 -1.93
C PHE A 171 -0.96 -2.28 -3.12
N ASP A 172 -1.42 -3.24 -3.91
CA ASP A 172 -2.36 -2.99 -5.00
C ASP A 172 -3.78 -2.67 -4.50
N ARG A 173 -4.71 -2.45 -5.42
CA ARG A 173 -6.11 -2.12 -5.13
C ARG A 173 -6.85 -3.21 -4.36
N ASP A 174 -6.38 -4.46 -4.46
CA ASP A 174 -6.91 -5.60 -3.73
C ASP A 174 -6.18 -5.86 -2.41
N GLY A 175 -5.22 -4.98 -2.06
CA GLY A 175 -4.41 -5.07 -0.85
C GLY A 175 -3.37 -6.20 -0.91
N ASN A 176 -2.99 -6.69 -2.09
CA ASN A 176 -1.87 -7.61 -2.21
C ASN A 176 -0.55 -6.83 -2.17
N PRO A 177 0.47 -7.33 -1.46
CA PRO A 177 1.78 -6.69 -1.42
C PRO A 177 2.42 -6.77 -2.80
N ARG A 178 2.99 -5.66 -3.26
CA ARG A 178 3.57 -5.58 -4.61
C ARG A 178 5.03 -5.17 -4.60
N VAL A 179 5.40 -4.04 -4.01
CA VAL A 179 6.79 -3.61 -3.99
C VAL A 179 7.18 -3.01 -2.64
N LEU A 180 8.48 -3.04 -2.35
CA LEU A 180 9.12 -2.36 -1.23
C LEU A 180 9.93 -1.19 -1.77
N TYR A 181 9.68 0.00 -1.23
CA TYR A 181 10.48 1.18 -1.47
C TYR A 181 11.28 1.54 -0.23
N THR A 182 12.55 1.88 -0.42
CA THR A 182 13.48 2.28 0.65
C THR A 182 14.16 3.60 0.30
N PRO A 183 14.79 4.31 1.26
CA PRO A 183 15.54 5.53 0.96
C PRO A 183 16.72 5.36 -0.01
N ALA A 184 17.18 4.14 -0.27
CA ALA A 184 18.22 3.84 -1.24
C ALA A 184 17.69 3.81 -2.69
N ASP A 185 16.37 3.69 -2.87
CA ASP A 185 15.74 3.58 -4.18
C ASP A 185 15.47 4.97 -4.77
N LYS A 186 15.34 5.03 -6.11
CA LYS A 186 15.01 6.27 -6.81
C LYS A 186 13.51 6.55 -6.73
N GLN A 187 13.14 7.80 -6.49
CA GLN A 187 11.73 8.22 -6.52
C GLN A 187 11.04 7.92 -7.87
N ASP A 188 11.77 8.04 -8.98
CA ASP A 188 11.23 7.77 -10.32
C ASP A 188 10.88 6.28 -10.52
N ASP A 189 11.57 5.37 -9.83
CA ASP A 189 11.23 3.95 -9.85
C ASP A 189 9.94 3.69 -9.06
N LEU A 190 9.73 4.39 -7.93
CA LEU A 190 8.46 4.34 -7.21
C LEU A 190 7.30 4.90 -8.04
N VAL A 191 7.50 6.04 -8.72
CA VAL A 191 6.47 6.61 -9.62
C VAL A 191 6.11 5.62 -10.71
N HIS A 192 7.11 5.03 -11.38
CA HIS A 192 6.90 4.02 -12.41
C HIS A 192 6.05 2.84 -11.90
N ASP A 193 6.42 2.26 -10.77
CA ASP A 193 5.74 1.07 -10.24
C ASP A 193 4.33 1.39 -9.73
N LEU A 194 4.13 2.59 -9.16
CA LEU A 194 2.78 3.07 -8.81
C LEU A 194 1.90 3.25 -10.03
N GLN A 195 2.42 3.79 -11.15
CA GLN A 195 1.67 3.93 -12.39
C GLN A 195 1.24 2.57 -12.91
N LEU A 196 2.12 1.56 -12.93
CA LEU A 196 1.77 0.20 -13.31
C LEU A 196 0.60 -0.36 -12.47
N LEU A 197 0.61 -0.10 -11.14
CA LEU A 197 -0.45 -0.57 -10.24
C LEU A 197 -1.75 0.23 -10.41
N LEU A 198 -1.66 1.53 -10.69
CA LEU A 198 -2.81 2.41 -10.88
C LEU A 198 -3.52 2.15 -12.21
N ASP A 199 -2.78 1.75 -13.24
CA ASP A 199 -3.34 1.40 -14.55
C ASP A 199 -4.05 0.03 -14.53
N GLN A 200 -3.73 -0.85 -13.57
CA GLN A 200 -4.47 -2.10 -13.36
C GLN A 200 -5.86 -1.79 -12.78
N GLY A 201 -6.91 -2.09 -13.54
CA GLY A 201 -8.30 -1.92 -13.12
C GLY A 201 -8.85 -0.51 -13.32
N ALA A 202 -8.19 0.34 -14.09
CA ALA A 202 -8.85 1.50 -14.67
C ALA A 202 -9.95 1.02 -15.62
N PRO A 203 -11.21 1.52 -15.54
CA PRO A 203 -12.22 1.19 -16.52
C PRO A 203 -11.73 1.67 -17.89
N THR A 204 -11.68 0.74 -18.87
CA THR A 204 -11.42 1.03 -20.28
C THR A 204 -12.56 1.82 -20.89
#